data_465b6856445c3dd717a937489f8409f4
#
_entry.id   465b6856445c3dd717a937489f8409f4
#
_cell.length_a   1.000
_cell.length_b   1.000
_cell.length_c   1.000
_cell.angle_alpha   90.00
_cell.angle_beta   90.00
_cell.angle_gamma   90.00
#
_symmetry.space_group_name_H-M   'P 1'
#
loop_
_entity.id
_entity.type
_entity.pdbx_description
1 polymer ?
#
loop_
_entity_poly.entity_id
_entity_poly.type
_entity_poly.pdbx_seq_one_letter_code
_entity_poly.pdbx_strand_id
1 'polypeptide(L)'
;EQKLISEEDLDIQMTQSPSSLSASVGDRVTITCRASQDVSTAVAWYQQKPGKAPKLLIYSASFLYSGVPSRFSGSGSGTDFTLTISSLQPEDFATYYCQQYLYHPATFGQGTKVEIKGGGGSGGGGSGGGGSEVQLVESGGGLVQPGGSLRLSCAASGFTFSDSWIHWVRQAPGKGLEWVAWISPYGGSTYYADSVKGRFTISADTSKNTAYLQMNSLRAEDTAVYYCARRHWPGGFDYWGQGTLVTVSSGGGGSEVQLVESGGGLVQPGKSLKLSCEASGFTFSGYGMHWVRQAPGRGLESVAYITSSSINIKYADAVKGRFTVSRDNAKNLLFLQMNILKSEDTAMYYCARFDWDKNYWGQGTMVTVSSGGGGSGGGGSGGGGSDIQMTQSPSSLPASLGDRVTINCQASQDISNYLNWYQQKPGKAPKLLIYYTNKLADGVPSRFSGSGSGRDSSFTISSLESEDIGSYYCQQYYNYPWTFGPGTKLEIKHHHHHHHV
;
A
#
# COMPACT_ATOMS: atom_id res chain seq x y z
N GLU A 1 -26.51 35.54 -22.91
CA GLU A 1 -25.16 35.54 -22.44
C GLU A 1 -24.93 34.29 -21.62
N GLN A 2 -24.24 33.32 -22.22
CA GLN A 2 -24.00 32.09 -21.48
C GLN A 2 -22.94 32.32 -20.46
N LYS A 3 -23.32 32.09 -19.23
CA LYS A 3 -22.36 32.12 -18.18
C LYS A 3 -21.38 30.96 -18.38
N LEU A 4 -20.12 31.30 -18.42
CA LEU A 4 -19.09 30.29 -18.46
C LEU A 4 -19.10 29.56 -17.14
N ILE A 5 -19.50 28.31 -17.16
CA ILE A 5 -19.43 27.46 -15.99
C ILE A 5 -17.97 27.10 -15.79
N SER A 6 -17.44 27.36 -14.60
CA SER A 6 -16.06 26.97 -14.33
C SER A 6 -15.95 25.46 -14.40
N GLU A 7 -14.78 24.97 -14.73
CA GLU A 7 -14.57 23.52 -14.78
C GLU A 7 -14.90 22.86 -13.43
N GLU A 8 -14.72 23.59 -12.33
CA GLU A 8 -15.07 23.08 -11.01
C GLU A 8 -16.55 22.77 -10.87
N ASP A 9 -17.41 23.53 -11.55
CA ASP A 9 -18.84 23.30 -11.48
C ASP A 9 -19.29 22.09 -12.27
N LEU A 10 -18.40 21.54 -13.11
CA LEU A 10 -18.71 20.38 -13.94
C LEU A 10 -18.21 19.08 -13.33
N ASP A 11 -17.43 19.14 -12.23
CA ASP A 11 -16.94 17.92 -11.59
C ASP A 11 -18.10 17.16 -10.99
N ILE A 12 -18.28 15.95 -11.46
CA ILE A 12 -19.31 15.07 -10.95
C ILE A 12 -18.82 14.42 -9.66
N GLN A 13 -19.57 14.60 -8.60
CA GLN A 13 -19.23 13.95 -7.34
C GLN A 13 -19.94 12.62 -7.24
N MET A 14 -19.20 11.59 -6.86
CA MET A 14 -19.73 10.25 -6.64
C MET A 14 -19.69 9.98 -5.14
N THR A 15 -20.85 9.75 -4.56
CA THR A 15 -20.98 9.52 -3.11
C THR A 15 -21.37 8.08 -2.86
N GLN A 16 -20.52 7.34 -2.18
CA GLN A 16 -20.80 5.93 -1.85
C GLN A 16 -21.34 5.78 -0.45
N SER A 17 -22.16 4.76 -0.26
CA SER A 17 -22.75 4.42 1.03
C SER A 17 -22.89 2.91 1.14
N PRO A 18 -22.50 2.32 2.25
CA PRO A 18 -21.80 2.92 3.39
C PRO A 18 -20.32 3.15 3.09
N SER A 19 -19.61 3.83 3.97
CA SER A 19 -18.15 3.99 3.81
C SER A 19 -17.41 2.73 4.21
N SER A 20 -17.98 1.94 5.11
CA SER A 20 -17.46 0.63 5.48
C SER A 20 -18.59 -0.24 5.99
N LEU A 21 -18.42 -1.55 5.90
CA LEU A 21 -19.37 -2.50 6.46
C LEU A 21 -18.63 -3.78 6.86
N SER A 22 -19.18 -4.45 7.87
CA SER A 22 -18.70 -5.75 8.31
C SER A 22 -19.74 -6.79 7.95
N ALA A 23 -19.32 -7.88 7.36
CA ALA A 23 -20.22 -8.93 6.91
C ALA A 23 -19.57 -10.30 7.06
N SER A 24 -20.39 -11.33 6.99
CA SER A 24 -19.93 -12.72 7.08
C SER A 24 -19.97 -13.38 5.70
N VAL A 25 -19.18 -14.42 5.54
CA VAL A 25 -19.21 -15.23 4.32
C VAL A 25 -20.65 -15.74 4.11
N GLY A 26 -21.15 -15.63 2.89
CA GLY A 26 -22.49 -15.99 2.55
C GLY A 26 -23.51 -14.87 2.61
N ASP A 27 -23.17 -13.75 3.23
CA ASP A 27 -24.08 -12.62 3.32
C ASP A 27 -24.28 -11.94 1.96
N ARG A 28 -25.45 -11.32 1.82
CA ARG A 28 -25.73 -10.46 0.68
C ARG A 28 -25.27 -9.04 1.04
N VAL A 29 -24.46 -8.44 0.20
CA VAL A 29 -23.92 -7.10 0.42
C VAL A 29 -24.39 -6.17 -0.69
N THR A 30 -24.83 -4.98 -0.30
CA THR A 30 -25.27 -3.96 -1.24
C THR A 30 -24.52 -2.66 -0.95
N ILE A 31 -23.91 -2.09 -1.98
CA ILE A 31 -23.20 -0.81 -1.91
C ILE A 31 -23.87 0.13 -2.88
N THR A 32 -24.18 1.35 -2.44
CA THR A 32 -24.81 2.34 -3.30
C THR A 32 -23.86 3.46 -3.64
N CYS A 33 -24.09 4.06 -4.79
CA CYS A 33 -23.30 5.16 -5.29
C CYS A 33 -24.24 6.17 -5.94
N ARG A 34 -24.13 7.43 -5.54
CA ARG A 34 -24.96 8.50 -6.10
C ARG A 34 -24.09 9.53 -6.79
N ALA A 35 -24.43 9.83 -8.04
CA ALA A 35 -23.77 10.87 -8.81
C ALA A 35 -24.46 12.20 -8.58
N SER A 36 -23.69 13.30 -8.54
CA SER A 36 -24.23 14.63 -8.35
C SER A 36 -25.03 15.12 -9.55
N GLN A 37 -24.84 14.52 -10.70
CA GLN A 37 -25.60 14.80 -11.92
C GLN A 37 -25.84 13.52 -12.68
N ASP A 38 -26.73 13.56 -13.67
CA ASP A 38 -27.04 12.40 -14.49
C ASP A 38 -25.81 11.96 -15.29
N VAL A 39 -25.37 10.74 -15.08
CA VAL A 39 -24.25 10.15 -15.79
C VAL A 39 -24.69 9.00 -16.71
N SER A 40 -25.97 8.91 -16.97
CA SER A 40 -26.56 7.84 -17.78
C SER A 40 -26.20 6.48 -17.19
N THR A 41 -25.64 5.58 -17.98
CA THR A 41 -25.16 4.28 -17.48
C THR A 41 -23.62 4.22 -17.47
N ALA A 42 -22.96 5.35 -17.58
CA ALA A 42 -21.49 5.38 -17.68
C ALA A 42 -20.84 5.28 -16.30
N VAL A 43 -21.06 4.15 -15.64
CA VAL A 43 -20.54 3.86 -14.30
C VAL A 43 -19.83 2.52 -14.29
N ALA A 44 -18.68 2.48 -13.67
CA ALA A 44 -17.89 1.28 -13.45
C ALA A 44 -17.71 1.04 -11.95
N TRP A 45 -17.54 -0.23 -11.59
CA TRP A 45 -17.23 -0.63 -10.21
C TRP A 45 -15.92 -1.39 -10.19
N TYR A 46 -15.12 -1.12 -9.17
CA TYR A 46 -13.80 -1.72 -8.99
C TYR A 46 -13.67 -2.35 -7.61
N GLN A 47 -12.87 -3.41 -7.55
CA GLN A 47 -12.47 -4.04 -6.30
C GLN A 47 -10.98 -3.80 -6.09
N GLN A 48 -10.60 -3.36 -4.91
CA GLN A 48 -9.18 -3.16 -4.59
C GLN A 48 -8.84 -3.85 -3.28
N LYS A 49 -7.89 -4.76 -3.32
CA LYS A 49 -7.33 -5.39 -2.14
C LYS A 49 -6.10 -4.61 -1.65
N PRO A 50 -5.79 -4.68 -0.35
CA PRO A 50 -4.64 -3.93 0.19
C PRO A 50 -3.37 -4.18 -0.60
N GLY A 51 -2.67 -3.10 -0.95
CA GLY A 51 -1.42 -3.19 -1.69
C GLY A 51 -1.53 -3.58 -3.14
N LYS A 52 -2.74 -3.71 -3.66
CA LYS A 52 -2.95 -4.11 -5.06
C LYS A 52 -3.63 -2.99 -5.83
N ALA A 53 -3.50 -3.06 -7.15
CA ALA A 53 -4.23 -2.16 -8.03
C ALA A 53 -5.71 -2.54 -8.06
N PRO A 54 -6.60 -1.58 -8.37
CA PRO A 54 -8.01 -1.88 -8.55
C PRO A 54 -8.23 -2.86 -9.70
N LYS A 55 -9.29 -3.66 -9.59
CA LYS A 55 -9.75 -4.56 -10.65
C LYS A 55 -11.13 -4.15 -11.10
N LEU A 56 -11.36 -4.12 -12.40
CA LEU A 56 -12.68 -3.81 -12.95
C LEU A 56 -13.63 -4.97 -12.73
N LEU A 57 -14.79 -4.68 -12.14
CA LEU A 57 -15.84 -5.67 -11.92
C LEU A 57 -17.01 -5.49 -12.89
N ILE A 58 -17.50 -4.25 -12.98
CA ILE A 58 -18.72 -3.90 -13.71
C ILE A 58 -18.42 -2.66 -14.55
N TYR A 59 -18.91 -2.64 -15.77
CA TYR A 59 -18.89 -1.45 -16.62
C TYR A 59 -20.30 -1.17 -17.16
N SER A 60 -20.53 0.01 -17.68
CA SER A 60 -21.83 0.44 -18.18
C SER A 60 -22.96 0.13 -17.21
N ALA A 61 -22.70 0.35 -15.92
CA ALA A 61 -23.60 0.18 -14.78
C ALA A 61 -23.98 -1.26 -14.45
N SER A 62 -24.14 -2.14 -15.44
CA SER A 62 -24.69 -3.48 -15.18
C SER A 62 -23.96 -4.62 -15.89
N PHE A 63 -22.94 -4.35 -16.67
CA PHE A 63 -22.26 -5.40 -17.43
C PHE A 63 -21.09 -5.96 -16.64
N LEU A 64 -21.08 -7.28 -16.52
CA LEU A 64 -20.04 -7.97 -15.80
C LEU A 64 -18.77 -8.06 -16.66
N TYR A 65 -17.65 -7.59 -16.13
CA TYR A 65 -16.38 -7.70 -16.85
C TYR A 65 -15.96 -9.18 -16.94
N SER A 66 -15.25 -9.50 -18.03
CA SER A 66 -14.81 -10.88 -18.29
C SER A 66 -14.04 -11.48 -17.11
N GLY A 67 -14.43 -12.67 -16.72
CA GLY A 67 -13.77 -13.39 -15.63
C GLY A 67 -14.27 -13.06 -14.24
N VAL A 68 -15.15 -12.08 -14.09
CA VAL A 68 -15.70 -11.72 -12.78
C VAL A 68 -16.82 -12.68 -12.40
N PRO A 69 -16.83 -13.20 -11.17
CA PRO A 69 -17.87 -14.14 -10.74
C PRO A 69 -19.29 -13.57 -10.82
N SER A 70 -20.24 -14.43 -11.15
CA SER A 70 -21.63 -14.02 -11.35
C SER A 70 -22.35 -13.55 -10.09
N ARG A 71 -21.76 -13.77 -8.91
CA ARG A 71 -22.33 -13.24 -7.66
C ARG A 71 -22.26 -11.72 -7.59
N PHE A 72 -21.44 -11.09 -8.40
CA PHE A 72 -21.39 -9.63 -8.53
C PHE A 72 -22.42 -9.19 -9.56
N SER A 73 -23.17 -8.15 -9.24
CA SER A 73 -24.09 -7.55 -10.18
C SER A 73 -24.18 -6.05 -9.92
N GLY A 74 -24.47 -5.31 -10.97
CA GLY A 74 -24.65 -3.88 -10.90
C GLY A 74 -25.97 -3.46 -11.49
N SER A 75 -26.51 -2.36 -11.00
CA SER A 75 -27.76 -1.80 -11.51
C SER A 75 -27.77 -0.29 -11.36
N GLY A 76 -28.68 0.35 -12.06
CA GLY A 76 -28.91 1.77 -11.96
C GLY A 76 -28.69 2.51 -13.26
N SER A 77 -29.20 3.73 -13.29
CA SER A 77 -28.98 4.67 -14.39
C SER A 77 -29.28 6.07 -13.88
N GLY A 78 -28.72 7.07 -14.54
CA GLY A 78 -28.95 8.45 -14.11
C GLY A 78 -28.04 8.83 -12.95
N THR A 79 -28.56 8.84 -11.74
CA THR A 79 -27.81 9.29 -10.57
C THR A 79 -27.63 8.22 -9.50
N ASP A 80 -28.42 7.15 -9.51
CA ASP A 80 -28.37 6.13 -8.45
C ASP A 80 -27.91 4.79 -9.00
N PHE A 81 -26.86 4.25 -8.39
CA PHE A 81 -26.22 3.01 -8.82
C PHE A 81 -25.99 2.09 -7.63
N THR A 82 -26.03 0.79 -7.90
CA THR A 82 -25.90 -0.20 -6.84
C THR A 82 -25.00 -1.35 -7.31
N LEU A 83 -24.07 -1.74 -6.45
CA LEU A 83 -23.29 -2.96 -6.59
C LEU A 83 -23.83 -3.97 -5.56
N THR A 84 -24.12 -5.19 -6.00
CA THR A 84 -24.58 -6.25 -5.12
C THR A 84 -23.67 -7.45 -5.23
N ILE A 85 -23.30 -8.01 -4.07
CA ILE A 85 -22.64 -9.30 -3.97
C ILE A 85 -23.66 -10.24 -3.35
N SER A 86 -24.16 -11.21 -4.11
CA SER A 86 -25.28 -12.03 -3.66
C SER A 86 -24.92 -12.97 -2.52
N SER A 87 -23.70 -13.46 -2.48
CA SER A 87 -23.23 -14.37 -1.43
C SER A 87 -21.74 -14.13 -1.26
N LEU A 88 -21.39 -13.38 -0.24
CA LEU A 88 -20.03 -12.93 0.00
C LEU A 88 -19.08 -14.11 0.21
N GLN A 89 -17.95 -14.09 -0.48
CA GLN A 89 -16.92 -15.11 -0.36
C GLN A 89 -15.69 -14.53 0.34
N PRO A 90 -14.81 -15.38 0.88
CA PRO A 90 -13.61 -14.87 1.57
C PRO A 90 -12.77 -13.93 0.72
N GLU A 91 -12.67 -14.20 -0.58
CA GLU A 91 -11.88 -13.36 -1.49
C GLU A 91 -12.55 -12.03 -1.81
N ASP A 92 -13.78 -11.82 -1.38
CA ASP A 92 -14.51 -10.58 -1.67
C ASP A 92 -14.27 -9.47 -0.65
N PHE A 93 -13.56 -9.74 0.43
CA PHE A 93 -13.22 -8.72 1.41
C PHE A 93 -12.18 -7.78 0.83
N ALA A 94 -12.57 -6.55 0.59
CA ALA A 94 -11.81 -5.56 -0.16
C ALA A 94 -12.46 -4.19 -0.03
N THR A 95 -11.87 -3.19 -0.65
CA THR A 95 -12.51 -1.88 -0.81
C THR A 95 -13.07 -1.78 -2.22
N TYR A 96 -14.29 -1.27 -2.34
CA TYR A 96 -15.00 -1.16 -3.62
C TYR A 96 -15.19 0.30 -3.97
N TYR A 97 -14.98 0.64 -5.24
CA TYR A 97 -15.11 2.00 -5.75
C TYR A 97 -16.05 2.05 -6.93
N CYS A 98 -16.94 3.03 -6.95
CA CYS A 98 -17.68 3.37 -8.17
C CYS A 98 -16.93 4.49 -8.91
N GLN A 99 -17.17 4.61 -10.20
CA GLN A 99 -16.56 5.64 -11.03
C GLN A 99 -17.54 6.01 -12.13
N GLN A 100 -17.72 7.30 -12.36
CA GLN A 100 -18.40 7.76 -13.58
C GLN A 100 -17.34 8.09 -14.64
N TYR A 101 -17.63 7.79 -15.88
CA TYR A 101 -16.73 8.10 -16.99
C TYR A 101 -17.46 8.77 -18.15
N LEU A 102 -18.63 9.34 -17.90
CA LEU A 102 -19.33 10.13 -18.91
C LEU A 102 -18.68 11.50 -19.09
N TYR A 103 -18.32 12.12 -18.01
CA TYR A 103 -17.73 13.45 -17.99
C TYR A 103 -16.31 13.44 -17.48
N HIS A 104 -15.49 14.38 -17.96
CA HIS A 104 -14.15 14.60 -17.44
C HIS A 104 -14.19 15.64 -16.32
N PRO A 105 -13.42 15.44 -15.26
CA PRO A 105 -12.61 14.26 -14.96
C PRO A 105 -13.47 13.04 -14.62
N ALA A 106 -12.97 11.86 -14.96
CA ALA A 106 -13.63 10.62 -14.56
C ALA A 106 -13.48 10.43 -13.06
N THR A 107 -14.52 10.70 -12.30
CA THR A 107 -14.44 10.77 -10.86
C THR A 107 -14.82 9.47 -10.18
N PHE A 108 -14.15 9.17 -9.07
CA PHE A 108 -14.39 7.99 -8.26
C PHE A 108 -15.18 8.34 -7.01
N GLY A 109 -15.95 7.38 -6.51
CA GLY A 109 -16.48 7.45 -5.15
C GLY A 109 -15.36 7.30 -4.13
N GLN A 110 -15.66 7.59 -2.88
CA GLN A 110 -14.65 7.57 -1.82
C GLN A 110 -14.25 6.16 -1.37
N GLY A 111 -14.97 5.15 -1.82
CA GLY A 111 -14.70 3.77 -1.45
C GLY A 111 -15.59 3.24 -0.34
N THR A 112 -15.87 1.94 -0.39
CA THR A 112 -16.59 1.21 0.65
C THR A 112 -15.75 0.02 1.05
N LYS A 113 -15.30 -0.02 2.31
CA LYS A 113 -14.50 -1.13 2.80
C LYS A 113 -15.41 -2.23 3.31
N VAL A 114 -15.29 -3.42 2.74
CA VAL A 114 -16.03 -4.60 3.17
C VAL A 114 -15.10 -5.50 3.97
N GLU A 115 -15.38 -5.62 5.28
CA GLU A 115 -14.56 -6.38 6.21
C GLU A 115 -15.28 -7.64 6.68
N ILE A 116 -14.50 -8.64 7.08
CA ILE A 116 -15.06 -9.86 7.63
C ILE A 116 -15.47 -9.61 9.08
N LYS A 117 -16.67 -10.04 9.41
CA LYS A 117 -17.20 -9.88 10.75
C LYS A 117 -16.54 -10.86 11.70
N GLY A 118 -16.02 -10.32 12.79
CA GLY A 118 -15.53 -11.20 13.86
C GLY A 118 -14.17 -11.77 13.66
N GLY A 119 -13.38 -11.27 12.80
CA GLY A 119 -12.12 -11.81 12.90
C GLY A 119 -11.22 -11.77 11.78
N GLY A 120 -10.25 -11.42 11.91
CA GLY A 120 -9.15 -11.44 11.25
C GLY A 120 -8.85 -12.44 10.22
N GLY A 121 -9.63 -12.69 9.39
CA GLY A 121 -9.27 -13.57 8.38
C GLY A 121 -8.55 -12.84 7.33
N SER A 122 -7.36 -12.89 7.31
CA SER A 122 -6.66 -12.41 6.21
C SER A 122 -7.03 -13.25 5.05
N GLY A 123 -7.84 -12.80 4.31
CA GLY A 123 -8.10 -13.48 3.12
C GLY A 123 -6.88 -13.58 2.30
N GLY A 124 -6.23 -14.52 2.49
CA GLY A 124 -5.04 -14.67 1.81
C GLY A 124 -5.23 -14.64 0.33
N GLY A 125 -4.83 -13.75 -0.16
CA GLY A 125 -4.27 -13.74 -1.38
C GLY A 125 -4.85 -14.42 -2.51
N GLY A 126 -5.91 -14.09 -2.82
CA GLY A 126 -6.30 -14.50 -4.08
C GLY A 126 -5.39 -13.97 -5.10
N SER A 127 -4.73 -14.68 -5.65
CA SER A 127 -4.01 -14.32 -6.75
C SER A 127 -4.88 -14.19 -7.88
N GLY A 128 -5.13 -13.11 -8.25
CA GLY A 128 -5.75 -13.06 -9.49
C GLY A 128 -4.88 -13.46 -10.56
N GLY A 129 -4.58 -14.30 -10.84
CA GLY A 129 -3.73 -14.65 -11.76
C GLY A 129 -3.88 -14.43 -13.09
N GLY A 130 -4.26 -14.01 -13.59
CA GLY A 130 -4.49 -14.02 -14.82
C GLY A 130 -3.50 -14.13 -15.85
N GLY A 131 -2.88 -14.77 -16.24
CA GLY A 131 -2.13 -14.97 -17.43
C GLY A 131 -2.40 -14.02 -18.59
N SER A 132 -2.82 -12.82 -18.30
CA SER A 132 -3.01 -11.85 -19.34
C SER A 132 -1.66 -11.45 -19.93
N GLU A 133 -1.58 -11.40 -21.23
CA GLU A 133 -0.39 -10.91 -21.90
C GLU A 133 -0.26 -9.40 -21.75
N VAL A 134 -1.34 -8.70 -21.43
CA VAL A 134 -1.31 -7.24 -21.29
C VAL A 134 -0.67 -6.91 -19.94
N GLN A 135 0.32 -6.05 -20.01
CA GLN A 135 0.97 -5.56 -18.80
C GLN A 135 1.24 -4.07 -18.92
N LEU A 136 1.07 -3.40 -17.79
CA LEU A 136 1.48 -2.01 -17.62
C LEU A 136 2.44 -1.98 -16.43
N VAL A 137 3.57 -1.32 -16.62
CA VAL A 137 4.61 -1.28 -15.59
C VAL A 137 5.01 0.17 -15.35
N GLU A 138 4.74 0.67 -14.16
CA GLU A 138 5.17 2.00 -13.77
C GLU A 138 6.55 1.96 -13.14
N SER A 139 7.28 3.04 -13.31
CA SER A 139 8.56 3.24 -12.66
C SER A 139 8.84 4.74 -12.51
N GLY A 140 9.86 5.07 -11.74
CA GLY A 140 10.29 6.46 -11.56
C GLY A 140 9.87 7.11 -10.25
N GLY A 141 9.09 6.42 -9.43
CA GLY A 141 8.71 6.93 -8.13
C GLY A 141 9.88 6.98 -7.15
N GLY A 142 9.69 7.70 -6.08
CA GLY A 142 10.70 7.84 -5.05
C GLY A 142 10.40 9.01 -4.14
N LEU A 143 11.37 9.34 -3.30
CA LEU A 143 11.28 10.47 -2.39
C LEU A 143 11.77 11.73 -3.10
N VAL A 144 11.03 12.81 -2.96
CA VAL A 144 11.38 14.10 -3.54
C VAL A 144 11.00 15.20 -2.57
N GLN A 145 11.76 16.30 -2.58
CA GLN A 145 11.46 17.45 -1.73
C GLN A 145 10.36 18.31 -2.37
N PRO A 146 9.59 19.05 -1.55
CA PRO A 146 8.62 19.99 -2.07
C PRO A 146 9.26 20.96 -3.07
N GLY A 147 8.57 21.23 -4.15
CA GLY A 147 9.10 22.05 -5.24
C GLY A 147 9.93 21.27 -6.23
N GLY A 148 10.27 20.03 -5.93
CA GLY A 148 11.07 19.20 -6.82
C GLY A 148 10.29 18.61 -7.97
N SER A 149 10.96 17.79 -8.76
CA SER A 149 10.40 17.16 -9.95
C SER A 149 10.70 15.68 -9.99
N LEU A 150 9.79 14.94 -10.60
CA LEU A 150 9.96 13.51 -10.91
C LEU A 150 9.33 13.22 -12.25
N ARG A 151 9.82 12.20 -12.92
CA ARG A 151 9.23 11.70 -14.14
C ARG A 151 8.85 10.24 -13.96
N LEU A 152 7.58 9.94 -14.06
CA LEU A 152 7.10 8.56 -14.00
C LEU A 152 6.98 8.01 -15.41
N SER A 153 7.22 6.71 -15.54
CA SER A 153 7.09 5.99 -16.81
C SER A 153 6.03 4.91 -16.67
N CYS A 154 5.32 4.65 -17.73
CA CYS A 154 4.37 3.55 -17.84
C CYS A 154 4.68 2.79 -19.11
N ALA A 155 5.34 1.65 -18.98
CA ALA A 155 5.68 0.82 -20.13
C ALA A 155 4.56 -0.19 -20.35
N ALA A 156 4.07 -0.25 -21.59
CA ALA A 156 2.99 -1.16 -21.95
C ALA A 156 3.52 -2.33 -22.76
N SER A 157 2.96 -3.51 -22.55
CA SER A 157 3.26 -4.68 -23.35
C SER A 157 1.99 -5.49 -23.56
N GLY A 158 1.97 -6.28 -24.63
CA GLY A 158 0.83 -7.12 -24.95
C GLY A 158 -0.28 -6.41 -25.72
N PHE A 159 -0.13 -5.16 -26.03
CA PHE A 159 -1.08 -4.42 -26.86
C PHE A 159 -0.37 -3.24 -27.54
N THR A 160 -0.97 -2.72 -28.59
CA THR A 160 -0.42 -1.59 -29.30
C THR A 160 -0.81 -0.29 -28.58
N PHE A 161 0.19 0.40 -28.07
CA PHE A 161 -0.02 1.60 -27.29
C PHE A 161 -0.82 2.68 -28.02
N SER A 162 -0.57 2.80 -29.33
CA SER A 162 -1.24 3.81 -30.14
C SER A 162 -2.75 3.62 -30.27
N ASP A 163 -3.26 2.41 -29.96
CA ASP A 163 -4.68 2.12 -30.04
C ASP A 163 -5.42 2.33 -28.73
N SER A 164 -4.74 2.79 -27.70
CA SER A 164 -5.32 2.86 -26.37
C SER A 164 -5.08 4.19 -25.70
N TRP A 165 -6.05 4.65 -24.97
CA TRP A 165 -5.89 5.81 -24.10
C TRP A 165 -5.30 5.34 -22.78
N ILE A 166 -4.30 6.07 -22.30
CA ILE A 166 -3.63 5.77 -21.04
C ILE A 166 -3.99 6.85 -20.03
N HIS A 167 -4.35 6.41 -18.86
CA HIS A 167 -4.74 7.26 -17.75
C HIS A 167 -3.77 7.09 -16.60
N TRP A 168 -3.53 8.16 -15.86
CA TRP A 168 -2.85 8.11 -14.59
C TRP A 168 -3.87 8.37 -13.50
N VAL A 169 -3.87 7.52 -12.50
CA VAL A 169 -4.74 7.59 -11.31
C VAL A 169 -3.83 7.48 -10.10
N ARG A 170 -4.06 8.30 -9.09
CA ARG A 170 -3.24 8.24 -7.87
C ARG A 170 -4.10 7.93 -6.65
N GLN A 171 -3.43 7.43 -5.64
CA GLN A 171 -4.09 7.10 -4.38
C GLN A 171 -3.16 7.52 -3.24
N ALA A 172 -3.54 8.57 -2.51
CA ALA A 172 -2.80 8.99 -1.34
C ALA A 172 -2.93 7.91 -0.24
N PRO A 173 -1.94 7.79 0.65
CA PRO A 173 -1.99 6.77 1.70
C PRO A 173 -3.28 6.82 2.49
N GLY A 174 -3.97 5.68 2.55
CA GLY A 174 -5.23 5.59 3.28
C GLY A 174 -6.42 6.30 2.67
N LYS A 175 -6.28 6.83 1.46
CA LYS A 175 -7.33 7.60 0.79
C LYS A 175 -7.87 6.86 -0.42
N GLY A 176 -8.85 7.46 -1.07
CA GLY A 176 -9.46 6.90 -2.27
C GLY A 176 -8.68 7.19 -3.54
N LEU A 177 -9.24 6.75 -4.64
CA LEU A 177 -8.64 6.92 -5.96
C LEU A 177 -8.95 8.31 -6.50
N GLU A 178 -7.94 8.95 -7.08
CA GLU A 178 -8.10 10.25 -7.73
C GLU A 178 -7.54 10.19 -9.15
N TRP A 179 -8.37 10.52 -10.12
CA TRP A 179 -7.92 10.60 -11.51
C TRP A 179 -7.02 11.80 -11.69
N VAL A 180 -5.91 11.63 -12.44
CA VAL A 180 -4.88 12.66 -12.60
C VAL A 180 -4.85 13.21 -14.03
N ALA A 181 -4.70 12.36 -15.01
CA ALA A 181 -4.53 12.80 -16.41
C ALA A 181 -4.76 11.64 -17.36
N TRP A 182 -5.06 11.95 -18.62
CA TRP A 182 -5.05 10.96 -19.68
C TRP A 182 -4.40 11.50 -20.95
N ILE A 183 -3.94 10.58 -21.78
CA ILE A 183 -3.40 10.89 -23.09
C ILE A 183 -3.96 9.92 -24.11
N SER A 184 -4.30 10.47 -25.27
CA SER A 184 -4.58 9.69 -26.46
C SER A 184 -3.28 9.62 -27.26
N PRO A 185 -2.57 8.52 -27.27
CA PRO A 185 -1.25 8.47 -27.92
C PRO A 185 -1.32 8.78 -29.41
N TYR A 186 -2.41 8.36 -30.05
CA TYR A 186 -2.54 8.53 -31.48
C TYR A 186 -2.82 9.97 -31.88
N GLY A 187 -3.65 10.65 -31.15
CA GLY A 187 -4.04 12.03 -31.49
C GLY A 187 -3.26 13.10 -30.76
N GLY A 188 -2.45 12.73 -29.80
CA GLY A 188 -1.73 13.69 -28.97
C GLY A 188 -2.62 14.51 -28.05
N SER A 189 -3.88 14.15 -27.90
CA SER A 189 -4.78 14.86 -27.00
C SER A 189 -4.47 14.48 -25.54
N THR A 190 -4.52 15.48 -24.68
CA THR A 190 -4.25 15.31 -23.25
C THR A 190 -5.33 16.01 -22.43
N TYR A 191 -5.53 15.54 -21.20
CA TYR A 191 -6.43 16.18 -20.27
C TYR A 191 -5.90 16.00 -18.85
N TYR A 192 -6.07 17.02 -18.01
CA TYR A 192 -5.53 17.03 -16.65
C TYR A 192 -6.60 17.39 -15.64
N ALA A 193 -6.49 16.79 -14.44
CA ALA A 193 -7.28 17.23 -13.31
C ALA A 193 -6.81 18.63 -12.88
N ASP A 194 -7.73 19.42 -12.35
CA ASP A 194 -7.41 20.79 -11.93
C ASP A 194 -6.29 20.83 -10.90
N SER A 195 -6.23 19.83 -10.02
CA SER A 195 -5.23 19.78 -8.95
C SER A 195 -3.80 19.68 -9.46
N VAL A 196 -3.61 19.27 -10.73
CA VAL A 196 -2.26 19.08 -11.28
C VAL A 196 -2.00 19.93 -12.52
N LYS A 197 -2.99 20.67 -13.02
CA LYS A 197 -2.81 21.52 -14.19
C LYS A 197 -1.68 22.51 -13.98
N GLY A 198 -0.86 22.67 -15.02
CA GLY A 198 0.27 23.59 -14.98
C GLY A 198 1.50 23.04 -14.28
N ARG A 199 1.37 21.95 -13.58
CA ARG A 199 2.50 21.33 -12.87
C ARG A 199 2.90 19.98 -13.47
N PHE A 200 1.92 19.21 -13.93
CA PHE A 200 2.16 17.89 -14.51
C PHE A 200 1.97 17.95 -16.01
N THR A 201 2.76 17.16 -16.73
CA THR A 201 2.67 17.02 -18.18
C THR A 201 2.70 15.54 -18.53
N ILE A 202 1.69 15.08 -19.24
CA ILE A 202 1.63 13.71 -19.73
C ILE A 202 2.11 13.68 -21.18
N SER A 203 2.90 12.66 -21.52
CA SER A 203 3.41 12.48 -22.88
C SER A 203 3.51 10.99 -23.17
N ALA A 204 3.76 10.67 -24.45
CA ALA A 204 3.89 9.28 -24.87
C ALA A 204 4.92 9.16 -25.96
N ASP A 205 5.66 8.06 -25.94
CA ASP A 205 6.56 7.66 -27.01
C ASP A 205 6.03 6.34 -27.56
N THR A 206 5.32 6.42 -28.68
CA THR A 206 4.70 5.24 -29.27
C THR A 206 5.73 4.24 -29.79
N SER A 207 6.93 4.70 -30.14
CA SER A 207 8.00 3.81 -30.59
C SER A 207 8.52 2.94 -29.44
N LYS A 208 8.43 3.42 -28.21
CA LYS A 208 8.84 2.68 -27.02
C LYS A 208 7.65 2.07 -26.27
N ASN A 209 6.46 2.29 -26.77
CA ASN A 209 5.23 1.82 -26.12
C ASN A 209 5.14 2.26 -24.66
N THR A 210 5.50 3.51 -24.39
CA THR A 210 5.64 4.06 -23.04
C THR A 210 4.97 5.42 -22.93
N ALA A 211 4.23 5.61 -21.85
CA ALA A 211 3.69 6.91 -21.44
C ALA A 211 4.51 7.48 -20.29
N TYR A 212 4.53 8.79 -20.18
CA TYR A 212 5.28 9.49 -19.13
C TYR A 212 4.40 10.49 -18.42
N LEU A 213 4.66 10.67 -17.15
CA LEU A 213 4.06 11.75 -16.38
C LEU A 213 5.20 12.56 -15.76
N GLN A 214 5.44 13.75 -16.31
CA GLN A 214 6.42 14.68 -15.78
C GLN A 214 5.73 15.49 -14.68
N MET A 215 6.22 15.37 -13.46
CA MET A 215 5.64 16.06 -12.31
C MET A 215 6.61 17.13 -11.85
N ASN A 216 6.19 18.38 -11.90
CA ASN A 216 6.99 19.52 -11.47
C ASN A 216 6.30 20.23 -10.31
N SER A 217 7.07 21.03 -9.59
CA SER A 217 6.54 21.81 -8.46
C SER A 217 5.74 20.94 -7.47
N LEU A 218 6.34 19.80 -7.11
CA LEU A 218 5.65 18.81 -6.29
C LEU A 218 5.33 19.36 -4.90
N ARG A 219 4.18 18.96 -4.38
CA ARG A 219 3.64 19.36 -3.10
C ARG A 219 3.42 18.13 -2.22
N ALA A 220 3.30 18.34 -0.92
CA ALA A 220 3.05 17.25 0.00
C ALA A 220 1.79 16.46 -0.37
N GLU A 221 0.75 17.13 -0.85
CA GLU A 221 -0.49 16.47 -1.25
C GLU A 221 -0.37 15.66 -2.53
N ASP A 222 0.75 15.72 -3.24
CA ASP A 222 1.01 14.86 -4.38
C ASP A 222 1.55 13.49 -3.96
N THR A 223 1.84 13.30 -2.68
CA THR A 223 2.27 12.01 -2.15
C THR A 223 1.18 10.97 -2.37
N ALA A 224 1.49 9.93 -3.13
CA ALA A 224 0.52 8.90 -3.49
C ALA A 224 1.21 7.75 -4.21
N VAL A 225 0.50 6.63 -4.31
CA VAL A 225 0.83 5.60 -5.30
C VAL A 225 0.20 6.06 -6.62
N TYR A 226 0.99 6.08 -7.66
CA TYR A 226 0.55 6.47 -8.99
C TYR A 226 0.41 5.24 -9.85
N TYR A 227 -0.79 5.03 -10.37
CA TYR A 227 -1.11 3.92 -11.27
C TYR A 227 -1.30 4.44 -12.67
N CYS A 228 -0.80 3.72 -13.67
CA CYS A 228 -1.28 3.92 -15.02
C CYS A 228 -2.31 2.84 -15.35
N ALA A 229 -3.29 3.18 -16.17
CA ALA A 229 -4.38 2.29 -16.50
C ALA A 229 -4.80 2.48 -17.95
N ARG A 230 -5.27 1.40 -18.55
CA ARG A 230 -5.78 1.41 -19.91
C ARG A 230 -7.30 1.52 -19.89
N ARG A 231 -7.84 2.38 -20.77
CA ARG A 231 -9.28 2.50 -20.94
C ARG A 231 -9.83 1.22 -21.58
N HIS A 232 -10.85 0.64 -20.94
CA HIS A 232 -11.64 -0.45 -21.50
C HIS A 232 -12.73 0.16 -22.38
N TRP A 233 -12.89 -0.36 -23.56
CA TRP A 233 -13.85 0.18 -24.45
C TRP A 233 -15.21 -0.29 -24.19
N PRO A 234 -15.99 -0.57 -23.66
CA PRO A 234 -17.27 0.00 -23.29
C PRO A 234 -17.20 0.93 -22.11
N GLY A 235 -16.23 0.80 -21.22
CA GLY A 235 -16.09 1.73 -20.12
C GLY A 235 -15.21 1.19 -19.01
N GLY A 236 -14.72 2.10 -18.19
CA GLY A 236 -13.84 1.78 -17.09
C GLY A 236 -12.39 1.53 -17.50
N PHE A 237 -11.59 1.10 -16.54
CA PHE A 237 -10.18 0.80 -16.76
C PHE A 237 -9.97 -0.68 -16.49
N ASP A 238 -9.60 -1.44 -17.53
CA ASP A 238 -9.50 -2.89 -17.42
C ASP A 238 -8.14 -3.39 -16.96
N TYR A 239 -7.06 -2.72 -17.38
CA TYR A 239 -5.71 -3.10 -16.97
C TYR A 239 -5.05 -1.96 -16.23
N TRP A 240 -4.45 -2.29 -15.10
CA TRP A 240 -3.77 -1.35 -14.22
C TRP A 240 -2.35 -1.86 -13.99
N GLY A 241 -1.40 -0.94 -13.91
CA GLY A 241 -0.08 -1.27 -13.40
C GLY A 241 -0.13 -1.52 -11.90
N GLN A 242 0.99 -1.94 -11.33
CA GLN A 242 1.08 -2.22 -9.90
C GLN A 242 1.24 -0.95 -9.05
N GLY A 243 1.50 0.17 -9.70
CA GLY A 243 1.70 1.43 -9.03
C GLY A 243 3.15 1.73 -8.68
N THR A 244 3.47 3.00 -8.61
CA THR A 244 4.78 3.46 -8.15
C THR A 244 4.56 4.54 -7.10
N LEU A 245 5.26 4.44 -5.96
CA LEU A 245 5.06 5.36 -4.84
C LEU A 245 5.88 6.63 -5.04
N VAL A 246 5.22 7.76 -4.90
CA VAL A 246 5.86 9.07 -4.87
C VAL A 246 5.63 9.68 -3.48
N THR A 247 6.70 10.03 -2.81
CA THR A 247 6.63 10.67 -1.50
C THR A 247 7.27 12.05 -1.60
N VAL A 248 6.48 13.07 -1.29
CA VAL A 248 6.96 14.45 -1.28
C VAL A 248 7.07 14.90 0.17
N SER A 249 8.29 15.07 0.63
CA SER A 249 8.54 15.36 2.04
C SER A 249 9.74 16.27 2.19
N SER A 250 9.63 17.23 3.06
CA SER A 250 10.72 18.15 3.35
C SER A 250 11.85 17.52 4.14
N GLY A 251 11.72 16.22 4.47
CA GLY A 251 12.81 15.59 5.20
C GLY A 251 13.03 16.19 6.57
N GLY A 252 11.99 16.60 7.22
CA GLY A 252 12.04 16.99 8.60
C GLY A 252 13.32 17.71 8.98
N GLY A 253 13.48 18.80 8.56
CA GLY A 253 14.34 19.79 9.06
C GLY A 253 15.63 19.41 9.74
N GLY A 254 16.67 19.64 9.10
CA GLY A 254 17.96 19.83 9.74
C GLY A 254 18.68 18.52 9.96
N SER A 255 19.84 18.47 10.07
CA SER A 255 20.81 17.44 10.40
C SER A 255 20.27 16.07 10.74
N GLU A 256 19.12 15.76 10.28
CA GLU A 256 18.48 14.53 10.67
C GLU A 256 19.04 13.36 9.88
N VAL A 257 19.02 12.21 10.53
CA VAL A 257 19.31 10.95 9.86
C VAL A 257 18.28 10.76 8.75
N GLN A 258 18.76 10.52 7.55
CA GLN A 258 17.91 10.20 6.42
C GLN A 258 18.38 8.92 5.76
N LEU A 259 17.41 8.10 5.40
CA LEU A 259 17.63 6.83 4.69
C LEU A 259 16.71 6.83 3.49
N VAL A 260 17.27 6.65 2.29
CA VAL A 260 16.50 6.72 1.06
C VAL A 260 16.74 5.47 0.24
N GLU A 261 15.72 4.63 0.13
CA GLU A 261 15.79 3.42 -0.66
C GLU A 261 15.48 3.71 -2.12
N SER A 262 16.06 2.92 -3.00
CA SER A 262 15.78 2.95 -4.43
C SER A 262 16.05 1.58 -5.05
N GLY A 263 15.60 1.41 -6.29
CA GLY A 263 15.85 0.19 -7.04
C GLY A 263 14.67 -0.75 -7.10
N GLY A 264 13.57 -0.44 -6.43
CA GLY A 264 12.36 -1.27 -6.50
C GLY A 264 11.70 -1.20 -7.88
N GLY A 265 10.74 -2.06 -8.08
CA GLY A 265 9.98 -2.12 -9.32
C GLY A 265 9.38 -3.48 -9.54
N LEU A 266 8.85 -3.67 -10.73
CA LEU A 266 8.29 -4.96 -11.13
C LEU A 266 9.38 -5.85 -11.69
N VAL A 267 9.40 -7.09 -11.25
CA VAL A 267 10.38 -8.06 -11.72
C VAL A 267 9.71 -9.43 -11.88
N GLN A 268 10.18 -10.21 -12.83
CA GLN A 268 9.64 -11.55 -13.07
C GLN A 268 10.21 -12.54 -12.07
N PRO A 269 9.45 -13.61 -11.74
CA PRO A 269 9.96 -14.67 -10.88
C PRO A 269 11.26 -15.27 -11.45
N GLY A 270 12.17 -15.60 -10.57
CA GLY A 270 13.46 -16.18 -10.94
C GLY A 270 14.51 -15.15 -11.32
N LYS A 271 14.14 -13.92 -11.52
CA LYS A 271 15.07 -12.84 -11.88
C LYS A 271 15.69 -12.21 -10.64
N SER A 272 16.52 -11.21 -10.87
CA SER A 272 17.27 -10.51 -9.82
C SER A 272 16.96 -9.04 -9.81
N LEU A 273 17.15 -8.44 -8.64
CA LEU A 273 16.98 -7.00 -8.47
C LEU A 273 17.94 -6.55 -7.37
N LYS A 274 18.50 -5.35 -7.50
CA LYS A 274 19.37 -4.81 -6.47
C LYS A 274 18.76 -3.53 -5.91
N LEU A 275 18.55 -3.52 -4.61
CA LEU A 275 18.08 -2.34 -3.90
C LEU A 275 19.28 -1.59 -3.32
N SER A 276 19.15 -0.27 -3.25
CA SER A 276 20.11 0.61 -2.64
C SER A 276 19.47 1.44 -1.56
N CYS A 277 20.21 1.78 -0.54
CA CYS A 277 19.78 2.71 0.50
C CYS A 277 20.89 3.72 0.70
N GLU A 278 20.60 4.99 0.45
CA GLU A 278 21.56 6.07 0.66
C GLU A 278 21.32 6.68 2.03
N ALA A 279 22.37 6.71 2.83
CA ALA A 279 22.31 7.23 4.18
C ALA A 279 22.94 8.62 4.26
N SER A 280 22.35 9.50 5.06
CA SER A 280 22.89 10.81 5.32
C SER A 280 22.54 11.28 6.73
N GLY A 281 23.26 12.29 7.21
CA GLY A 281 22.99 12.88 8.53
C GLY A 281 23.66 12.16 9.70
N PHE A 282 24.50 11.17 9.43
CA PHE A 282 25.24 10.45 10.47
C PHE A 282 26.49 9.78 9.87
N THR A 283 27.36 9.32 10.74
CA THR A 283 28.57 8.60 10.31
C THR A 283 28.18 7.16 10.00
N PHE A 284 27.86 6.91 8.73
CA PHE A 284 27.35 5.61 8.28
C PHE A 284 28.25 4.45 8.67
N SER A 285 29.56 4.65 8.55
CA SER A 285 30.53 3.58 8.84
C SER A 285 30.56 3.14 10.31
N GLY A 286 29.85 3.84 11.18
CA GLY A 286 29.81 3.49 12.61
C GLY A 286 28.61 2.68 13.03
N TYR A 287 27.71 2.34 12.12
CA TYR A 287 26.44 1.72 12.50
C TYR A 287 26.12 0.48 11.70
N GLY A 288 25.55 -0.52 12.39
CA GLY A 288 24.95 -1.65 11.73
C GLY A 288 23.63 -1.23 11.08
N MET A 289 23.29 -1.90 9.98
CA MET A 289 22.12 -1.54 9.19
C MET A 289 21.25 -2.77 8.93
N HIS A 290 19.95 -2.53 8.78
CA HIS A 290 18.96 -3.57 8.58
C HIS A 290 18.16 -3.35 7.30
N TRP A 291 17.73 -4.45 6.71
CA TRP A 291 16.64 -4.45 5.73
C TRP A 291 15.44 -5.14 6.37
N VAL A 292 14.28 -4.50 6.26
CA VAL A 292 12.99 -5.02 6.74
C VAL A 292 12.00 -4.91 5.61
N ARG A 293 11.13 -5.90 5.44
CA ARG A 293 10.13 -5.85 4.39
C ARG A 293 8.73 -6.03 4.98
N GLN A 294 7.75 -5.57 4.22
CA GLN A 294 6.36 -5.72 4.58
C GLN A 294 5.56 -6.04 3.32
N ALA A 295 5.07 -7.28 3.24
CA ALA A 295 4.20 -7.66 2.15
C ALA A 295 2.86 -6.92 2.27
N PRO A 296 2.18 -6.66 1.15
CA PRO A 296 0.90 -5.95 1.19
C PRO A 296 -0.10 -6.63 2.12
N GLY A 297 -0.65 -5.84 3.06
CA GLY A 297 -1.61 -6.35 4.03
C GLY A 297 -1.04 -7.27 5.09
N ARG A 298 0.26 -7.40 5.17
CA ARG A 298 0.91 -8.28 6.14
C ARG A 298 1.81 -7.51 7.09
N GLY A 299 2.41 -8.22 8.03
CA GLY A 299 3.27 -7.63 9.03
C GLY A 299 4.70 -7.39 8.54
N LEU A 300 5.47 -6.84 9.43
CA LEU A 300 6.88 -6.55 9.18
C LEU A 300 7.71 -7.82 9.31
N GLU A 301 8.70 -7.96 8.44
CA GLU A 301 9.60 -9.13 8.44
C GLU A 301 11.04 -8.66 8.29
N SER A 302 11.89 -9.05 9.22
CA SER A 302 13.32 -8.78 9.12
C SER A 302 13.89 -9.57 7.94
N VAL A 303 14.71 -8.92 7.13
CA VAL A 303 15.30 -9.56 5.94
C VAL A 303 16.78 -9.83 6.15
N ALA A 304 17.54 -8.81 6.54
CA ALA A 304 18.98 -8.93 6.64
C ALA A 304 19.54 -7.87 7.59
N TYR A 305 20.69 -8.19 8.15
CA TYR A 305 21.46 -7.29 9.01
C TYR A 305 22.93 -7.36 8.64
N ILE A 306 23.59 -6.23 8.66
CA ILE A 306 25.02 -6.14 8.42
C ILE A 306 25.65 -5.17 9.42
N THR A 307 26.73 -5.60 10.08
CA THR A 307 27.46 -4.72 11.00
C THR A 307 28.21 -3.63 10.23
N SER A 308 28.69 -2.65 10.97
CA SER A 308 29.39 -1.50 10.39
C SER A 308 30.58 -1.88 9.53
N SER A 309 31.31 -2.90 9.91
CA SER A 309 32.50 -3.37 9.20
C SER A 309 32.22 -4.54 8.27
N SER A 310 30.97 -4.95 8.13
CA SER A 310 30.56 -6.10 7.32
C SER A 310 31.05 -7.47 7.84
N ILE A 311 31.52 -7.53 9.08
CA ILE A 311 32.05 -8.78 9.64
C ILE A 311 30.94 -9.75 9.98
N ASN A 312 29.83 -9.24 10.53
CA ASN A 312 28.67 -10.09 10.87
C ASN A 312 27.51 -9.76 9.96
N ILE A 313 27.02 -10.78 9.29
CA ILE A 313 25.87 -10.65 8.40
C ILE A 313 24.88 -11.73 8.80
N LYS A 314 23.60 -11.38 8.93
CA LYS A 314 22.53 -12.31 9.26
C LYS A 314 21.36 -12.14 8.29
N TYR A 315 20.77 -13.23 7.92
CA TYR A 315 19.62 -13.26 7.02
C TYR A 315 18.46 -13.99 7.68
N ALA A 316 17.24 -13.58 7.36
CA ALA A 316 16.07 -14.39 7.68
C ALA A 316 16.13 -15.71 6.89
N ASP A 317 15.59 -16.77 7.46
CA ASP A 317 15.62 -18.07 6.80
C ASP A 317 14.96 -18.04 5.41
N ALA A 318 13.91 -17.25 5.25
CA ALA A 318 13.17 -17.15 3.98
C ALA A 318 14.03 -16.64 2.81
N VAL A 319 15.11 -15.93 3.08
CA VAL A 319 15.93 -15.31 2.03
C VAL A 319 17.35 -15.83 1.97
N LYS A 320 17.72 -16.71 2.88
CA LYS A 320 19.09 -17.29 2.88
C LYS A 320 19.40 -17.95 1.54
N GLY A 321 20.60 -17.71 1.06
CA GLY A 321 21.05 -18.28 -0.21
C GLY A 321 20.55 -17.56 -1.45
N ARG A 322 19.59 -16.68 -1.31
CA ARG A 322 19.06 -15.92 -2.45
C ARG A 322 19.39 -14.43 -2.37
N PHE A 323 19.40 -13.86 -1.16
CA PHE A 323 19.67 -12.44 -0.97
C PHE A 323 21.06 -12.25 -0.39
N THR A 324 21.68 -11.14 -0.77
CA THR A 324 23.00 -10.74 -0.25
C THR A 324 22.93 -9.27 0.16
N VAL A 325 23.24 -9.02 1.43
CA VAL A 325 23.38 -7.65 1.92
C VAL A 325 24.85 -7.23 1.88
N SER A 326 25.10 -6.00 1.48
CA SER A 326 26.44 -5.44 1.43
C SER A 326 26.38 -3.94 1.67
N ARG A 327 27.53 -3.32 1.86
CA ARG A 327 27.60 -1.90 2.08
C ARG A 327 28.89 -1.31 1.52
N ASP A 328 28.82 -0.03 1.16
CA ASP A 328 29.97 0.76 0.76
C ASP A 328 30.03 1.97 1.70
N ASN A 329 30.89 1.86 2.71
CA ASN A 329 30.97 2.89 3.75
C ASN A 329 31.52 4.21 3.21
N ALA A 330 32.33 4.18 2.18
CA ALA A 330 32.88 5.40 1.59
C ALA A 330 31.79 6.22 0.87
N LYS A 331 30.79 5.55 0.34
CA LYS A 331 29.70 6.20 -0.40
C LYS A 331 28.41 6.30 0.41
N ASN A 332 28.39 5.83 1.65
CA ASN A 332 27.20 5.81 2.50
C ASN A 332 26.04 5.03 1.86
N LEU A 333 26.36 3.91 1.27
CA LEU A 333 25.36 3.07 0.59
C LEU A 333 25.24 1.70 1.24
N LEU A 334 24.00 1.26 1.40
CA LEU A 334 23.64 -0.08 1.80
C LEU A 334 22.94 -0.74 0.61
N PHE A 335 23.22 -2.01 0.37
CA PHE A 335 22.67 -2.73 -0.77
C PHE A 335 21.97 -4.01 -0.34
N LEU A 336 20.97 -4.39 -1.10
CA LEU A 336 20.36 -5.71 -0.99
C LEU A 336 20.25 -6.30 -2.40
N GLN A 337 21.09 -7.29 -2.69
CA GLN A 337 21.01 -8.03 -3.95
C GLN A 337 20.03 -9.17 -3.77
N MET A 338 18.97 -9.16 -4.54
CA MET A 338 17.92 -10.18 -4.45
C MET A 338 17.97 -11.04 -5.70
N ASN A 339 18.25 -12.33 -5.53
CA ASN A 339 18.31 -13.28 -6.64
C ASN A 339 17.19 -14.28 -6.51
N ILE A 340 16.85 -14.93 -7.62
CA ILE A 340 15.83 -15.98 -7.67
C ILE A 340 14.54 -15.49 -6.99
N LEU A 341 14.07 -14.35 -7.41
CA LEU A 341 12.90 -13.74 -6.78
C LEU A 341 11.65 -14.58 -6.91
N LYS A 342 10.88 -14.65 -5.86
CA LYS A 342 9.63 -15.40 -5.75
C LYS A 342 8.47 -14.44 -5.50
N SER A 343 7.25 -14.89 -5.77
CA SER A 343 6.08 -14.07 -5.50
C SER A 343 6.01 -13.64 -4.03
N GLU A 344 6.46 -14.48 -3.11
CA GLU A 344 6.48 -14.18 -1.68
C GLU A 344 7.42 -13.03 -1.32
N ASP A 345 8.33 -12.67 -2.21
CA ASP A 345 9.24 -11.55 -1.97
C ASP A 345 8.61 -10.20 -2.30
N THR A 346 7.40 -10.20 -2.86
CA THR A 346 6.66 -8.97 -3.10
C THR A 346 6.40 -8.25 -1.79
N ALA A 347 6.95 -7.04 -1.65
CA ALA A 347 6.83 -6.30 -0.41
C ALA A 347 7.39 -4.89 -0.58
N MET A 348 7.05 -4.03 0.37
CA MET A 348 7.76 -2.78 0.58
C MET A 348 9.04 -3.12 1.36
N TYR A 349 10.18 -2.69 0.85
CA TYR A 349 11.47 -2.92 1.49
C TYR A 349 11.99 -1.63 2.10
N TYR A 350 12.27 -1.69 3.40
CA TYR A 350 12.79 -0.56 4.15
C TYR A 350 14.22 -0.83 4.57
N CYS A 351 15.08 0.18 4.48
CA CYS A 351 16.34 0.15 5.20
C CYS A 351 16.14 0.86 6.54
N ALA A 352 16.84 0.42 7.56
CA ALA A 352 16.66 0.93 8.90
C ALA A 352 17.94 0.89 9.69
N ARG A 353 18.10 1.88 10.58
CA ARG A 353 19.12 1.88 11.61
C ARG A 353 18.40 1.83 12.94
N PHE A 354 18.72 0.82 13.73
CA PHE A 354 18.09 0.63 15.04
C PHE A 354 19.09 0.94 16.14
N ASP A 355 18.86 2.02 16.85
CA ASP A 355 19.63 2.35 18.04
C ASP A 355 18.89 1.83 19.27
N TRP A 356 19.52 1.94 20.43
CA TRP A 356 18.94 1.44 21.67
C TRP A 356 17.56 2.06 21.96
N ASP A 357 17.46 3.38 21.79
CA ASP A 357 16.27 4.14 22.14
C ASP A 357 15.63 4.87 20.97
N LYS A 358 16.17 4.72 19.77
CA LYS A 358 15.67 5.40 18.56
C LYS A 358 15.79 4.50 17.35
N ASN A 359 14.83 4.62 16.47
CA ASN A 359 14.88 3.94 15.19
C ASN A 359 14.79 4.97 14.08
N TYR A 360 15.49 4.68 13.00
CA TYR A 360 15.42 5.47 11.78
C TYR A 360 15.06 4.55 10.63
N TRP A 361 14.05 4.92 9.89
CA TRP A 361 13.54 4.13 8.77
C TRP A 361 13.53 4.98 7.51
N GLY A 362 13.83 4.35 6.37
CA GLY A 362 13.55 4.98 5.09
C GLY A 362 12.05 4.95 4.81
N GLN A 363 11.65 5.56 3.71
CA GLN A 363 10.24 5.57 3.29
C GLN A 363 9.83 4.27 2.59
N GLY A 364 10.78 3.44 2.22
CA GLY A 364 10.54 2.18 1.55
C GLY A 364 10.61 2.25 0.04
N THR A 365 10.93 1.13 -0.57
CA THR A 365 10.85 0.95 -2.03
C THR A 365 10.07 -0.33 -2.30
N MET A 366 9.12 -0.26 -3.22
CA MET A 366 8.24 -1.40 -3.50
C MET A 366 8.86 -2.34 -4.51
N VAL A 367 8.87 -3.61 -4.17
CA VAL A 367 9.28 -4.69 -5.08
C VAL A 367 8.07 -5.56 -5.34
N THR A 368 7.68 -5.68 -6.60
CA THR A 368 6.59 -6.52 -7.02
C THR A 368 7.14 -7.61 -7.91
N VAL A 369 7.01 -8.85 -7.48
CA VAL A 369 7.38 -10.00 -8.29
C VAL A 369 6.11 -10.48 -8.97
N SER A 370 6.06 -10.38 -10.29
CA SER A 370 4.85 -10.71 -11.02
C SER A 370 4.49 -12.16 -10.78
N SER A 371 3.20 -12.42 -10.60
CA SER A 371 2.78 -13.80 -10.47
C SER A 371 2.74 -14.37 -11.84
N GLY A 372 3.78 -14.99 -12.25
CA GLY A 372 3.76 -15.66 -13.52
C GLY A 372 2.98 -16.91 -13.43
N GLY A 373 1.72 -16.76 -13.52
CA GLY A 373 0.91 -17.91 -13.73
C GLY A 373 1.13 -19.08 -12.78
N GLY A 374 0.26 -19.33 -11.98
CA GLY A 374 0.27 -20.56 -11.25
C GLY A 374 1.01 -20.53 -9.96
N GLY A 375 1.41 -19.42 -9.59
CA GLY A 375 2.04 -19.42 -8.34
C GLY A 375 1.06 -19.71 -7.27
N SER A 376 1.08 -20.79 -6.74
CA SER A 376 0.38 -21.01 -5.56
C SER A 376 1.04 -20.15 -4.56
N GLY A 377 0.45 -19.13 -4.22
CA GLY A 377 0.98 -18.42 -3.17
C GLY A 377 1.00 -19.18 -1.93
N GLY A 378 1.47 -20.20 -1.88
CA GLY A 378 1.48 -20.90 -0.70
C GLY A 378 2.25 -20.21 0.36
N GLY A 379 1.91 -19.08 0.67
CA GLY A 379 2.55 -18.37 1.67
C GLY A 379 3.09 -19.15 2.79
N GLY A 380 3.62 -20.03 2.62
CA GLY A 380 4.07 -20.70 3.64
C GLY A 380 5.24 -20.10 4.18
N SER A 381 5.15 -19.27 4.98
CA SER A 381 6.25 -18.95 5.70
C SER A 381 6.87 -20.18 6.14
N GLY A 382 7.78 -20.54 5.54
CA GLY A 382 8.47 -21.58 6.02
C GLY A 382 9.04 -21.41 7.33
N GLY A 383 8.46 -20.90 8.18
CA GLY A 383 8.98 -20.72 9.43
C GLY A 383 9.77 -21.87 9.90
N GLY A 384 10.63 -22.22 9.46
CA GLY A 384 11.37 -23.23 10.03
C GLY A 384 12.50 -22.67 10.73
N GLY A 385 13.22 -23.22 11.21
CA GLY A 385 14.47 -22.89 11.62
C GLY A 385 14.52 -22.30 13.01
N SER A 386 15.58 -21.53 13.20
CA SER A 386 15.92 -21.06 14.51
C SER A 386 15.39 -19.68 14.83
N ASP A 387 14.64 -19.08 13.93
CA ASP A 387 14.16 -17.73 14.14
C ASP A 387 13.14 -17.72 15.28
N ILE A 388 13.25 -16.70 16.15
CA ILE A 388 12.29 -16.53 17.22
C ILE A 388 10.99 -16.06 16.62
N GLN A 389 9.90 -16.75 16.91
CA GLN A 389 8.60 -16.41 16.39
C GLN A 389 7.82 -15.56 17.38
N MET A 390 7.18 -14.54 16.87
CA MET A 390 6.38 -13.64 17.69
C MET A 390 4.92 -13.74 17.28
N THR A 391 4.03 -13.82 18.26
CA THR A 391 2.60 -13.79 18.02
C THR A 391 1.97 -12.63 18.77
N GLN A 392 0.86 -12.13 18.26
CA GLN A 392 0.13 -11.03 18.87
C GLN A 392 -1.35 -11.35 18.97
N SER A 393 -1.98 -10.83 20.01
CA SER A 393 -3.42 -10.91 20.17
C SER A 393 -3.96 -9.62 20.80
N PRO A 394 -5.11 -9.15 20.33
CA PRO A 394 -5.85 -9.66 19.17
C PRO A 394 -5.20 -9.24 17.85
N SER A 395 -5.65 -9.83 16.75
CA SER A 395 -5.18 -9.42 15.42
C SER A 395 -5.87 -8.14 14.97
N SER A 396 -7.09 -7.93 15.43
CA SER A 396 -7.88 -6.73 15.14
C SER A 396 -8.55 -6.29 16.42
N LEU A 397 -8.52 -4.99 16.69
CA LEU A 397 -9.04 -4.44 17.94
C LEU A 397 -9.90 -3.21 17.65
N PRO A 398 -11.23 -3.41 17.51
CA PRO A 398 -12.12 -2.27 17.44
C PRO A 398 -12.33 -1.69 18.82
N ALA A 399 -12.21 -0.38 18.95
CA ALA A 399 -12.34 0.29 20.24
C ALA A 399 -12.93 1.69 20.06
N SER A 400 -13.45 2.25 21.14
CA SER A 400 -14.00 3.60 21.15
C SER A 400 -13.01 4.58 21.75
N LEU A 401 -13.12 5.84 21.37
CA LEU A 401 -12.27 6.87 21.96
C LEU A 401 -12.45 6.89 23.47
N GLY A 402 -11.35 7.04 24.18
CA GLY A 402 -11.35 7.00 25.64
C GLY A 402 -11.17 5.62 26.23
N ASP A 403 -11.30 4.57 25.45
CA ASP A 403 -11.13 3.21 25.96
C ASP A 403 -9.69 2.94 26.38
N ARG A 404 -9.55 2.05 27.36
CA ARG A 404 -8.26 1.44 27.69
C ARG A 404 -8.12 0.20 26.81
N VAL A 405 -7.05 0.13 26.03
CA VAL A 405 -6.82 -1.01 25.14
C VAL A 405 -5.48 -1.67 25.46
N THR A 406 -5.43 -2.99 25.34
CA THR A 406 -4.23 -3.76 25.59
C THR A 406 -3.99 -4.75 24.47
N ILE A 407 -2.75 -4.81 24.00
CA ILE A 407 -2.30 -5.75 22.98
C ILE A 407 -1.25 -6.64 23.61
N ASN A 408 -1.35 -7.95 23.39
CA ASN A 408 -0.42 -8.91 23.93
C ASN A 408 0.51 -9.45 22.87
N CYS A 409 1.73 -9.77 23.28
CA CYS A 409 2.76 -10.31 22.41
C CYS A 409 3.42 -11.48 23.11
N GLN A 410 3.62 -12.59 22.39
CA GLN A 410 4.27 -13.76 22.92
C GLN A 410 5.40 -14.22 22.02
N ALA A 411 6.55 -14.51 22.62
CA ALA A 411 7.71 -15.02 21.90
C ALA A 411 7.76 -16.54 22.01
N SER A 412 8.35 -17.19 21.00
CA SER A 412 8.51 -18.63 20.99
C SER A 412 9.55 -19.11 22.01
N GLN A 413 10.39 -18.21 22.50
CA GLN A 413 11.36 -18.51 23.54
C GLN A 413 11.57 -17.28 24.42
N ASP A 414 12.31 -17.46 25.51
CA ASP A 414 12.60 -16.36 26.42
C ASP A 414 13.45 -15.30 25.73
N ILE A 415 12.95 -14.08 25.67
CA ILE A 415 13.65 -12.94 25.05
C ILE A 415 14.05 -11.90 26.10
N SER A 416 13.91 -12.22 27.39
CA SER A 416 14.16 -11.28 28.49
C SER A 416 13.30 -10.03 28.31
N ASN A 417 13.92 -8.86 28.35
CA ASN A 417 13.22 -7.60 28.13
C ASN A 417 13.56 -6.98 26.77
N TYR A 418 14.14 -7.75 25.88
CA TYR A 418 14.57 -7.24 24.58
C TYR A 418 13.40 -7.20 23.59
N LEU A 419 12.45 -6.30 23.86
CA LEU A 419 11.24 -6.15 23.09
C LEU A 419 10.92 -4.68 22.85
N ASN A 420 10.55 -4.38 21.63
CA ASN A 420 10.09 -3.04 21.22
C ASN A 420 8.66 -3.11 20.72
N TRP A 421 7.95 -1.98 20.81
CA TRP A 421 6.62 -1.80 20.23
C TRP A 421 6.64 -0.65 19.25
N TYR A 422 6.00 -0.88 18.11
CA TYR A 422 5.91 0.08 17.01
C TYR A 422 4.47 0.39 16.68
N GLN A 423 4.24 1.62 16.21
CA GLN A 423 2.99 2.04 15.60
C GLN A 423 3.25 2.30 14.13
N GLN A 424 2.38 1.82 13.26
CA GLN A 424 2.48 2.11 11.83
C GLN A 424 1.14 2.64 11.33
N LYS A 425 1.17 3.79 10.69
CA LYS A 425 0.01 4.35 10.01
C LYS A 425 0.09 4.01 8.52
N PRO A 426 -1.06 3.95 7.82
CA PRO A 426 -1.06 3.60 6.40
C PRO A 426 -0.09 4.46 5.59
N GLY A 427 0.71 3.82 4.76
CA GLY A 427 1.66 4.51 3.90
C GLY A 427 2.89 5.07 4.59
N LYS A 428 3.06 4.82 5.87
CA LYS A 428 4.18 5.33 6.64
C LYS A 428 5.08 4.21 7.13
N ALA A 429 6.33 4.54 7.41
CA ALA A 429 7.23 3.62 8.10
C ALA A 429 6.80 3.45 9.55
N PRO A 430 7.15 2.33 10.20
CA PRO A 430 6.87 2.14 11.61
C PRO A 430 7.55 3.19 12.48
N LYS A 431 6.90 3.52 13.58
CA LYS A 431 7.42 4.47 14.57
C LYS A 431 7.62 3.75 15.90
N LEU A 432 8.81 3.86 16.47
CA LEU A 432 9.09 3.26 17.78
C LEU A 432 8.34 4.01 18.87
N LEU A 433 7.58 3.28 19.68
CA LEU A 433 6.85 3.83 20.83
C LEU A 433 7.47 3.41 22.15
N ILE A 434 7.77 2.13 22.29
CA ILE A 434 8.28 1.54 23.52
C ILE A 434 9.53 0.73 23.17
N TYR A 435 10.57 0.88 23.94
CA TYR A 435 11.77 0.06 23.81
C TYR A 435 12.09 -0.61 25.16
N TYR A 436 12.83 -1.68 25.10
CA TYR A 436 13.21 -2.49 26.25
C TYR A 436 11.99 -2.79 27.14
N THR A 437 10.92 -3.25 26.50
CA THR A 437 9.66 -3.69 27.11
C THR A 437 8.81 -2.57 27.70
N ASN A 438 9.39 -1.64 28.47
CA ASN A 438 8.60 -0.65 29.22
C ASN A 438 9.10 0.79 29.12
N LYS A 439 10.11 1.07 28.33
CA LYS A 439 10.67 2.41 28.24
C LYS A 439 10.03 3.20 27.10
N LEU A 440 9.59 4.39 27.41
CA LEU A 440 8.90 5.26 26.47
C LEU A 440 9.93 5.98 25.60
N ALA A 441 9.77 5.89 24.27
CA ALA A 441 10.64 6.63 23.36
C ALA A 441 10.37 8.12 23.46
N ASP A 442 11.36 8.95 23.06
CA ASP A 442 11.27 10.39 23.14
C ASP A 442 10.05 10.91 22.36
N GLY A 443 9.31 11.81 22.98
CA GLY A 443 8.17 12.46 22.35
C GLY A 443 6.91 11.61 22.29
N VAL A 444 6.94 10.40 22.84
CA VAL A 444 5.77 9.52 22.85
C VAL A 444 4.89 9.84 24.06
N PRO A 445 3.58 10.03 23.85
CA PRO A 445 2.68 10.38 24.95
C PRO A 445 2.65 9.36 26.08
N SER A 446 2.47 9.83 27.30
CA SER A 446 2.50 8.98 28.49
C SER A 446 1.31 8.03 28.60
N ARG A 447 0.29 8.16 27.77
CA ARG A 447 -0.82 7.21 27.74
C ARG A 447 -0.40 5.83 27.23
N PHE A 448 0.74 5.76 26.54
CA PHE A 448 1.31 4.49 26.08
C PHE A 448 2.19 3.90 27.17
N SER A 449 2.09 2.60 27.37
CA SER A 449 2.93 1.89 28.33
C SER A 449 3.13 0.44 27.89
N GLY A 450 4.19 -0.15 28.39
CA GLY A 450 4.50 -1.55 28.12
C GLY A 450 4.91 -2.28 29.39
N SER A 451 4.72 -3.58 29.39
CA SER A 451 5.10 -4.44 30.53
C SER A 451 5.41 -5.85 30.05
N GLY A 452 5.97 -6.64 30.94
CA GLY A 452 6.25 -8.04 30.69
C GLY A 452 7.71 -8.39 30.82
N SER A 453 8.01 -9.65 30.62
CA SER A 453 9.38 -10.17 30.51
C SER A 453 9.33 -11.62 30.10
N GLY A 454 10.46 -12.15 29.67
CA GLY A 454 10.53 -13.54 29.28
C GLY A 454 9.89 -13.80 27.94
N ARG A 455 8.73 -14.43 27.94
CA ARG A 455 8.03 -14.76 26.69
C ARG A 455 6.77 -13.94 26.49
N ASP A 456 6.29 -13.24 27.51
CA ASP A 456 5.01 -12.56 27.46
C ASP A 456 5.18 -11.07 27.70
N SER A 457 4.57 -10.25 26.87
CA SER A 457 4.61 -8.79 26.98
C SER A 457 3.29 -8.19 26.58
N SER A 458 3.01 -7.00 27.11
CA SER A 458 1.77 -6.28 26.82
C SER A 458 2.05 -4.82 26.52
N PHE A 459 1.25 -4.26 25.63
CA PHE A 459 1.24 -2.85 25.28
C PHE A 459 -0.14 -2.29 25.60
N THR A 460 -0.19 -1.15 26.28
CA THR A 460 -1.45 -0.56 26.73
C THR A 460 -1.53 0.91 26.35
N ILE A 461 -2.71 1.31 25.88
CA ILE A 461 -3.08 2.71 25.71
C ILE A 461 -4.13 2.99 26.76
N SER A 462 -3.84 3.89 27.70
CA SER A 462 -4.72 4.12 28.86
C SER A 462 -6.05 4.78 28.46
N SER A 463 -6.03 5.66 27.46
CA SER A 463 -7.22 6.33 26.99
C SER A 463 -7.05 6.62 25.49
N LEU A 464 -7.74 5.86 24.67
CA LEU A 464 -7.57 5.89 23.22
C LEU A 464 -7.94 7.24 22.63
N GLU A 465 -7.07 7.77 21.80
CA GLU A 465 -7.30 8.98 21.03
C GLU A 465 -7.36 8.66 19.53
N SER A 466 -7.98 9.56 18.77
CA SER A 466 -8.13 9.33 17.32
C SER A 466 -6.80 9.14 16.60
N GLU A 467 -5.76 9.82 17.06
CA GLU A 467 -4.42 9.71 16.44
C GLU A 467 -3.76 8.37 16.73
N ASP A 468 -4.32 7.56 17.62
CA ASP A 468 -3.74 6.25 17.95
C ASP A 468 -4.15 5.14 17.00
N ILE A 469 -5.01 5.44 16.05
CA ILE A 469 -5.46 4.46 15.07
C ILE A 469 -4.31 4.07 14.15
N GLY A 470 -4.14 2.78 13.94
CA GLY A 470 -3.06 2.25 13.12
C GLY A 470 -2.80 0.80 13.47
N SER A 471 -1.71 0.27 12.96
CA SER A 471 -1.26 -1.09 13.27
C SER A 471 -0.13 -1.05 14.28
N TYR A 472 -0.11 -2.02 15.18
CA TYR A 472 0.88 -2.08 16.25
C TYR A 472 1.64 -3.39 16.15
N TYR A 473 2.96 -3.33 16.27
CA TYR A 473 3.85 -4.49 16.12
C TYR A 473 4.78 -4.58 17.31
N CYS A 474 4.94 -5.78 17.87
CA CYS A 474 6.04 -6.06 18.76
C CYS A 474 7.23 -6.57 17.95
N GLN A 475 8.44 -6.42 18.49
CA GLN A 475 9.66 -6.87 17.87
C GLN A 475 10.62 -7.34 18.95
N GLN A 476 11.16 -8.54 18.80
CA GLN A 476 12.25 -8.98 19.66
C GLN A 476 13.60 -8.61 19.06
N TYR A 477 14.53 -8.21 19.90
CA TYR A 477 15.90 -8.00 19.48
C TYR A 477 16.88 -8.75 20.39
N TYR A 478 16.39 -9.87 20.94
CA TYR A 478 17.22 -10.76 21.72
C TYR A 478 18.25 -11.46 20.84
N ASN A 479 17.85 -11.85 19.65
CA ASN A 479 18.71 -12.55 18.73
C ASN A 479 18.36 -12.22 17.28
N TYR A 480 19.35 -12.24 16.41
CA TYR A 480 19.13 -12.05 14.98
C TYR A 480 18.57 -13.31 14.35
N PRO A 481 17.67 -13.20 13.38
CA PRO A 481 17.07 -11.95 12.91
C PRO A 481 16.08 -11.39 13.93
N TRP A 482 15.99 -10.06 14.00
CA TRP A 482 15.05 -9.39 14.90
C TRP A 482 13.65 -9.51 14.30
N THR A 483 12.87 -10.41 14.86
CA THR A 483 11.57 -10.77 14.30
C THR A 483 10.44 -9.96 14.89
N PHE A 484 9.43 -9.73 14.06
CA PHE A 484 8.25 -8.94 14.42
C PHE A 484 7.05 -9.85 14.63
N GLY A 485 6.11 -9.39 15.46
CA GLY A 485 4.79 -9.99 15.53
C GLY A 485 3.99 -9.69 14.27
N PRO A 486 2.88 -10.39 14.09
CA PRO A 486 2.05 -10.22 12.88
C PRO A 486 1.28 -8.92 12.81
N GLY A 487 1.23 -8.19 13.92
CA GLY A 487 0.52 -6.92 13.96
C GLY A 487 -0.87 -7.02 14.56
N THR A 488 -1.31 -5.90 15.12
CA THR A 488 -2.67 -5.72 15.63
C THR A 488 -3.21 -4.45 15.02
N LYS A 489 -4.33 -4.56 14.30
CA LYS A 489 -4.95 -3.40 13.70
C LYS A 489 -5.94 -2.78 14.69
N LEU A 490 -5.65 -1.56 15.09
CA LEU A 490 -6.49 -0.81 16.02
C LEU A 490 -7.39 0.13 15.22
N GLU A 491 -8.69 -0.03 15.38
CA GLU A 491 -9.70 0.72 14.64
C GLU A 491 -10.71 1.35 15.57
N ILE A 492 -11.29 2.46 15.14
CA ILE A 492 -12.40 3.06 15.87
C ILE A 492 -13.64 2.21 15.66
N LYS A 493 -14.30 1.88 16.76
CA LYS A 493 -15.55 1.18 16.70
C LYS A 493 -16.61 2.16 16.30
N HIS A 494 -17.10 2.02 15.09
CA HIS A 494 -18.16 2.88 14.63
C HIS A 494 -19.47 2.34 15.14
N HIS A 495 -20.26 3.22 15.79
CA HIS A 495 -21.62 2.88 16.04
C HIS A 495 -22.37 3.09 14.75
N HIS A 496 -22.24 2.14 13.87
CA HIS A 496 -23.03 2.24 12.69
C HIS A 496 -24.41 1.80 13.06
N HIS A 497 -25.24 2.75 13.07
CA HIS A 497 -26.60 2.39 13.01
C HIS A 497 -26.83 1.88 11.65
N HIS A 498 -26.70 0.62 11.52
CA HIS A 498 -26.98 0.07 10.26
C HIS A 498 -28.42 0.10 10.10
N HIS A 499 -28.82 1.00 9.39
CA HIS A 499 -30.12 0.94 9.00
C HIS A 499 -30.19 0.09 7.84
N HIS A 500 -30.49 -1.05 8.12
CA HIS A 500 -30.87 -1.88 7.08
C HIS A 500 -32.19 -1.53 6.61
N VAL A 501 -32.21 -0.81 5.69
CA VAL A 501 -33.47 -0.59 5.06
C VAL A 501 -33.53 -1.35 3.79
#